data_1e93d7a718afa2758dea47facfc4afe1
#
_entry.id   1e93d7a718afa2758dea47facfc4afe1
#
_cell.length_a   1.000
_cell.length_b   1.000
_cell.length_c   1.000
_cell.angle_alpha   90.00
_cell.angle_beta   90.00
_cell.angle_gamma   90.00
#
_symmetry.space_group_name_H-M   'P 1'
#
loop_
_entity.id
_entity.type
_entity.pdbx_description
1 polymer ?
#
loop_
_entity_poly.entity_id
_entity_poly.type
_entity_poly.pdbx_seq_one_letter_code
_entity_poly.pdbx_strand_id
1 'polypeptide(L)'
;MAEYFSPGVYVEEYDNSPRSIEGVGTSTAGFVGLAEKGQTVGAPLLVTSYRSFIKQFGGPLSEFGYGEYRYLAPSVEQFFANGGTRCYVSRVIPPDAKKAFVQKGILGVEAVDEGKWGNRIQVTLNTATRKKMQLVGKNGEAYVAKSVDGFREGDLVVCNEEYNRIQSIFDNSVTFERAFGQEIVDTALIPKTLVYLVETDMSVRYGEDVENYTGLSFNTANPNYISYRLANSELIRITVQTPETAGNPVEAILGEGNTAGIFTLEGGQDGSMSGVNAGTFIGEDNGPGKRTGLASFVENNTVSMLAIPGVTIPEVVVSLVGHCENLKSRFAVLDMPKEMYKTKDLLQYREMIDSTYAAMYHPWIQVFDRSSNQPGLIPPSGAVMGVYSRTDINRGVHKAPANETVFCTGLGVNYTKAEQDILNPAGINLIRALPGQGIRVWGARTASSNSNFKYVNVRRLFIFVEESIKANTNWVVFEPNDTALWQRVHLTISSFLDNMWRNGMLAGGSASEAYFVEIGPSTMSRDDIMNGRLICNIGIAPSRPAEFVIFRVTQHTAEAGGEGGGEE
;
A
#
# COMPACT_ATOMS: atom_id res chain seq x y z
N MET A 1 6.11 -36.01 -26.20
CA MET A 1 5.23 -36.98 -26.90
C MET A 1 5.60 -38.36 -26.38
N ALA A 2 4.61 -39.08 -25.83
CA ALA A 2 4.84 -40.47 -25.44
C ALA A 2 5.05 -41.27 -26.74
N GLU A 3 6.18 -41.97 -26.88
CA GLU A 3 6.41 -42.86 -28.02
C GLU A 3 5.75 -44.21 -27.71
N TYR A 4 4.75 -44.59 -28.51
CA TYR A 4 4.04 -45.85 -28.40
C TYR A 4 4.75 -46.93 -29.25
N PHE A 5 5.20 -48.02 -28.63
CA PHE A 5 6.03 -49.04 -29.29
C PHE A 5 5.26 -50.34 -29.63
N SER A 6 3.99 -50.45 -29.31
CA SER A 6 3.19 -51.66 -29.63
C SER A 6 1.78 -51.29 -30.10
N PRO A 7 1.15 -52.10 -30.99
CA PRO A 7 -0.24 -51.85 -31.37
C PRO A 7 -1.16 -52.00 -30.16
N GLY A 8 -1.96 -50.97 -29.85
CA GLY A 8 -2.87 -50.95 -28.70
C GLY A 8 -3.76 -49.71 -28.75
N VAL A 9 -4.83 -49.71 -27.91
CA VAL A 9 -5.63 -48.51 -27.65
C VAL A 9 -5.01 -47.82 -26.45
N TYR A 10 -4.51 -46.62 -26.67
CA TYR A 10 -3.92 -45.78 -25.62
C TYR A 10 -4.92 -44.71 -25.26
N VAL A 11 -5.18 -44.55 -23.95
CA VAL A 11 -6.02 -43.45 -23.42
C VAL A 11 -5.06 -42.47 -22.78
N GLU A 12 -4.96 -41.28 -23.38
CA GLU A 12 -4.27 -40.16 -22.74
C GLU A 12 -5.31 -39.27 -22.10
N GLU A 13 -5.11 -38.95 -20.81
CA GLU A 13 -5.83 -37.85 -20.17
C GLU A 13 -5.21 -36.53 -20.67
N TYR A 14 -5.92 -35.85 -21.54
CA TYR A 14 -5.56 -34.51 -21.94
C TYR A 14 -6.44 -33.53 -21.14
N ASP A 15 -5.82 -32.74 -20.26
CA ASP A 15 -6.53 -31.68 -19.54
C ASP A 15 -6.89 -30.54 -20.54
N ASN A 16 -8.06 -30.67 -21.10
CA ASN A 16 -8.68 -29.70 -22.01
C ASN A 16 -9.67 -28.79 -21.27
N SER A 17 -9.57 -28.75 -19.94
CA SER A 17 -10.42 -27.89 -19.11
C SER A 17 -10.23 -26.44 -19.53
N PRO A 18 -11.30 -25.71 -19.89
CA PRO A 18 -11.18 -24.30 -20.17
C PRO A 18 -10.63 -23.61 -18.92
N ARG A 19 -9.52 -22.87 -19.06
CA ARG A 19 -8.97 -22.09 -17.95
C ARG A 19 -10.00 -21.05 -17.57
N SER A 20 -10.56 -21.16 -16.36
CA SER A 20 -11.56 -20.22 -15.88
C SER A 20 -10.92 -18.85 -15.63
N ILE A 21 -11.60 -17.78 -16.05
CA ILE A 21 -11.21 -16.41 -15.67
C ILE A 21 -11.69 -16.17 -14.24
N GLU A 22 -10.75 -15.87 -13.35
CA GLU A 22 -11.05 -15.40 -12.00
C GLU A 22 -11.19 -13.88 -12.01
N GLY A 23 -12.23 -13.37 -11.36
CA GLY A 23 -12.45 -11.93 -11.23
C GLY A 23 -11.37 -11.27 -10.37
N VAL A 24 -10.78 -10.17 -10.87
CA VAL A 24 -9.82 -9.39 -10.09
C VAL A 24 -10.49 -8.67 -8.92
N GLY A 25 -9.73 -8.34 -7.88
CA GLY A 25 -10.26 -7.58 -6.75
C GLY A 25 -10.61 -6.13 -7.12
N THR A 26 -11.80 -5.67 -6.74
CA THR A 26 -12.28 -4.30 -7.01
C THR A 26 -12.24 -3.38 -5.80
N SER A 27 -11.92 -3.91 -4.61
CA SER A 27 -12.07 -3.23 -3.32
C SER A 27 -10.75 -2.73 -2.71
N THR A 28 -9.64 -2.78 -3.44
CA THR A 28 -8.34 -2.30 -2.96
C THR A 28 -8.18 -0.81 -3.24
N ALA A 29 -8.03 -0.02 -2.18
CA ALA A 29 -7.82 1.41 -2.27
C ALA A 29 -6.34 1.80 -2.36
N GLY A 30 -6.07 2.96 -2.94
CA GLY A 30 -4.78 3.63 -2.88
C GLY A 30 -4.93 5.04 -2.34
N PHE A 31 -4.00 5.46 -1.49
CA PHE A 31 -3.96 6.80 -0.90
C PHE A 31 -2.61 7.44 -1.07
N VAL A 32 -2.61 8.73 -1.38
CA VAL A 32 -1.40 9.57 -1.37
C VAL A 32 -1.62 10.70 -0.37
N GLY A 33 -0.62 10.99 0.46
CA GLY A 33 -0.72 12.09 1.41
C GLY A 33 0.44 12.19 2.38
N LEU A 34 0.42 13.23 3.22
CA LEU A 34 1.41 13.43 4.26
C LEU A 34 1.14 12.51 5.46
N ALA A 35 2.21 11.98 6.04
CA ALA A 35 2.17 11.17 7.25
C ALA A 35 3.39 11.46 8.14
N GLU A 36 3.32 11.07 9.41
CA GLU A 36 4.38 11.32 10.40
C GLU A 36 5.70 10.63 10.03
N LYS A 37 5.62 9.37 9.58
CA LYS A 37 6.77 8.53 9.21
C LYS A 37 6.43 7.63 8.01
N GLY A 38 7.37 6.84 7.56
CA GLY A 38 7.21 5.87 6.46
C GLY A 38 7.93 6.29 5.19
N GLN A 39 8.25 5.31 4.35
CA GLN A 39 9.00 5.55 3.13
C GLN A 39 8.28 6.51 2.17
N THR A 40 9.06 7.35 1.49
CA THR A 40 8.60 8.34 0.52
C THR A 40 8.93 7.97 -0.91
N VAL A 41 9.85 7.04 -1.11
CA VAL A 41 10.34 6.59 -2.42
C VAL A 41 10.09 5.10 -2.59
N GLY A 42 9.66 4.70 -3.77
CA GLY A 42 9.43 3.31 -4.14
C GLY A 42 7.95 2.90 -4.16
N ALA A 43 7.68 1.60 -4.12
CA ALA A 43 6.32 1.09 -4.19
C ALA A 43 5.47 1.50 -2.98
N PRO A 44 4.18 1.83 -3.18
CA PRO A 44 3.28 2.09 -2.07
C PRO A 44 3.18 0.90 -1.12
N LEU A 45 3.09 1.17 0.18
CA LEU A 45 3.05 0.13 1.20
C LEU A 45 1.63 -0.39 1.44
N LEU A 46 1.51 -1.71 1.59
CA LEU A 46 0.26 -2.39 1.91
C LEU A 46 -0.13 -2.17 3.38
N VAL A 47 -1.37 -1.78 3.59
CA VAL A 47 -2.00 -1.58 4.89
C VAL A 47 -3.30 -2.40 4.95
N THR A 48 -3.43 -3.26 5.94
CA THR A 48 -4.57 -4.17 6.11
C THR A 48 -5.47 -3.82 7.30
N SER A 49 -5.11 -2.80 8.07
CA SER A 49 -5.90 -2.26 9.18
C SER A 49 -5.41 -0.88 9.56
N TYR A 50 -6.25 -0.08 10.23
CA TYR A 50 -5.83 1.23 10.75
C TYR A 50 -4.68 1.11 11.76
N ARG A 51 -4.63 0.04 12.56
CA ARG A 51 -3.51 -0.23 13.47
C ARG A 51 -2.20 -0.46 12.71
N SER A 52 -2.25 -1.20 11.59
CA SER A 52 -1.09 -1.38 10.70
C SER A 52 -0.66 -0.06 10.07
N PHE A 53 -1.60 0.82 9.71
CA PHE A 53 -1.30 2.18 9.24
C PHE A 53 -0.53 2.98 10.29
N ILE A 54 -1.03 3.02 11.54
CA ILE A 54 -0.37 3.75 12.65
C ILE A 54 1.07 3.23 12.86
N LYS A 55 1.26 1.91 12.82
CA LYS A 55 2.60 1.32 12.96
C LYS A 55 3.55 1.80 11.86
N GLN A 56 3.09 1.83 10.60
CA GLN A 56 3.93 2.14 9.44
C GLN A 56 4.09 3.65 9.20
N PHE A 57 3.02 4.43 9.35
CA PHE A 57 2.94 5.83 8.94
C PHE A 57 2.77 6.83 10.09
N GLY A 58 2.59 6.34 11.31
CA GLY A 58 2.37 7.17 12.49
C GLY A 58 0.91 7.57 12.69
N GLY A 59 0.67 8.46 13.65
CA GLY A 59 -0.66 8.91 14.05
C GLY A 59 -1.25 10.03 13.19
N PRO A 60 -2.46 10.51 13.58
CA PRO A 60 -3.06 11.68 12.95
C PRO A 60 -2.20 12.93 13.13
N LEU A 61 -2.03 13.67 12.05
CA LEU A 61 -1.26 14.92 12.02
C LEU A 61 -2.07 16.08 12.62
N SER A 62 -1.39 16.99 13.34
CA SER A 62 -2.03 18.16 13.94
C SER A 62 -2.38 19.22 12.88
N GLU A 63 -3.51 19.92 13.09
CA GLU A 63 -3.90 21.04 12.23
C GLU A 63 -2.89 22.19 12.28
N PHE A 64 -2.35 22.48 13.45
CA PHE A 64 -1.34 23.52 13.63
C PHE A 64 -0.08 23.28 12.81
N GLY A 65 0.36 22.01 12.71
CA GLY A 65 1.60 21.66 12.00
C GLY A 65 1.44 21.44 10.49
N TYR A 66 0.27 20.95 10.05
CA TYR A 66 0.08 20.42 8.71
C TYR A 66 -1.10 21.05 7.94
N GLY A 67 -1.92 21.87 8.60
CA GLY A 67 -3.04 22.59 7.99
C GLY A 67 -3.96 21.71 7.17
N GLU A 68 -4.13 22.08 5.90
CA GLU A 68 -5.04 21.38 4.96
C GLU A 68 -4.51 20.04 4.43
N TYR A 69 -3.28 19.66 4.74
CA TYR A 69 -2.65 18.44 4.20
C TYR A 69 -2.64 17.27 5.19
N ARG A 70 -3.32 17.40 6.33
CA ARG A 70 -3.31 16.43 7.44
C ARG A 70 -4.23 15.21 7.31
N TYR A 71 -4.96 15.09 6.21
CA TYR A 71 -6.14 14.23 6.14
C TYR A 71 -5.88 12.76 5.74
N LEU A 72 -4.64 12.36 5.47
CA LEU A 72 -4.34 10.97 5.10
C LEU A 72 -4.77 9.98 6.20
N ALA A 73 -4.28 10.14 7.43
CA ALA A 73 -4.56 9.23 8.54
C ALA A 73 -6.06 9.10 8.87
N PRO A 74 -6.83 10.20 9.06
CA PRO A 74 -8.27 10.09 9.31
C PRO A 74 -9.05 9.52 8.10
N SER A 75 -8.60 9.74 6.86
CA SER A 75 -9.25 9.15 5.68
C SER A 75 -9.01 7.64 5.58
N VAL A 76 -7.82 7.16 5.91
CA VAL A 76 -7.54 5.72 6.02
C VAL A 76 -8.34 5.10 7.18
N GLU A 77 -8.46 5.78 8.33
CA GLU A 77 -9.32 5.32 9.43
C GLU A 77 -10.77 5.16 8.96
N GLN A 78 -11.32 6.15 8.26
CA GLN A 78 -12.67 6.11 7.73
C GLN A 78 -12.86 5.08 6.62
N PHE A 79 -11.84 4.80 5.82
CA PHE A 79 -11.87 3.71 4.86
C PHE A 79 -12.14 2.36 5.55
N PHE A 80 -11.36 2.03 6.58
CA PHE A 80 -11.56 0.79 7.33
C PHE A 80 -12.88 0.79 8.11
N ALA A 81 -13.26 1.91 8.75
CA ALA A 81 -14.51 2.04 9.49
C ALA A 81 -15.75 1.85 8.59
N ASN A 82 -15.68 2.20 7.32
CA ASN A 82 -16.77 2.07 6.36
C ASN A 82 -16.75 0.75 5.56
N GLY A 83 -15.86 -0.18 5.87
CA GLY A 83 -15.84 -1.54 5.31
C GLY A 83 -14.70 -1.82 4.33
N GLY A 84 -13.71 -0.93 4.24
CA GLY A 84 -12.46 -1.21 3.54
C GLY A 84 -11.68 -2.35 4.22
N THR A 85 -10.99 -3.16 3.44
CA THR A 85 -10.26 -4.33 3.94
C THR A 85 -8.75 -4.21 3.76
N ARG A 86 -8.31 -3.53 2.71
CA ARG A 86 -6.89 -3.30 2.41
C ARG A 86 -6.71 -2.07 1.55
N CYS A 87 -5.63 -1.36 1.80
CA CYS A 87 -5.23 -0.24 0.95
C CYS A 87 -3.71 -0.18 0.80
N TYR A 88 -3.26 0.56 -0.19
CA TYR A 88 -1.87 0.92 -0.38
C TYR A 88 -1.70 2.41 -0.11
N VAL A 89 -0.61 2.78 0.53
CA VAL A 89 -0.33 4.16 0.91
C VAL A 89 1.02 4.59 0.37
N SER A 90 1.05 5.72 -0.31
CA SER A 90 2.26 6.43 -0.70
C SER A 90 2.37 7.71 0.13
N ARG A 91 3.37 7.75 1.00
CA ARG A 91 3.68 8.95 1.79
C ARG A 91 4.38 9.99 0.92
N VAL A 92 3.98 11.24 1.07
CA VAL A 92 4.69 12.40 0.51
C VAL A 92 5.14 13.34 1.64
N ILE A 93 6.14 14.13 1.38
CA ILE A 93 6.74 15.07 2.33
C ILE A 93 7.03 16.41 1.65
N PRO A 94 7.12 17.50 2.42
CA PRO A 94 7.67 18.76 1.93
C PRO A 94 9.13 18.58 1.45
N PRO A 95 9.60 19.34 0.46
CA PRO A 95 10.92 19.16 -0.13
C PRO A 95 12.09 19.47 0.81
N ASP A 96 11.84 20.22 1.88
CA ASP A 96 12.82 20.59 2.92
C ASP A 96 12.77 19.70 4.18
N ALA A 97 12.02 18.59 4.15
CA ALA A 97 12.01 17.60 5.23
C ALA A 97 13.38 16.93 5.37
N LYS A 98 13.76 16.57 6.61
CA LYS A 98 15.07 15.99 6.92
C LYS A 98 14.94 14.79 7.82
N LYS A 99 15.85 13.82 7.62
CA LYS A 99 16.04 12.69 8.53
C LYS A 99 16.72 13.14 9.81
N ALA A 100 16.37 12.49 10.91
CA ALA A 100 17.13 12.62 12.14
C ALA A 100 18.44 11.84 12.00
N PHE A 101 19.52 12.43 12.46
CA PHE A 101 20.85 11.86 12.36
C PHE A 101 21.66 12.20 13.61
N VAL A 102 22.54 11.30 14.02
CA VAL A 102 23.55 11.57 15.03
C VAL A 102 24.85 10.86 14.66
N GLN A 103 25.96 11.57 14.80
CA GLN A 103 27.29 10.97 14.77
C GLN A 103 27.80 10.81 16.20
N LYS A 104 28.08 9.57 16.61
CA LYS A 104 28.71 9.23 17.90
C LYS A 104 30.00 8.45 17.63
N GLY A 105 31.12 9.07 17.87
CA GLY A 105 32.42 8.47 17.60
C GLY A 105 32.51 7.86 16.20
N ILE A 106 32.73 6.56 16.12
CA ILE A 106 32.84 5.80 14.86
C ILE A 106 31.48 5.44 14.22
N LEU A 107 30.35 5.65 14.93
CA LEU A 107 29.02 5.23 14.50
C LEU A 107 28.16 6.43 14.10
N GLY A 108 27.76 6.48 12.84
CA GLY A 108 26.68 7.33 12.35
C GLY A 108 25.36 6.58 12.39
N VAL A 109 24.32 7.18 12.94
CA VAL A 109 22.97 6.60 13.01
C VAL A 109 21.98 7.60 12.43
N GLU A 110 21.23 7.17 11.42
CA GLU A 110 20.20 7.95 10.73
C GLU A 110 18.85 7.27 10.82
N ALA A 111 17.77 8.04 10.98
CA ALA A 111 16.42 7.50 10.86
C ALA A 111 16.16 6.99 9.43
N VAL A 112 15.34 5.93 9.26
CA VAL A 112 15.05 5.37 7.93
C VAL A 112 14.38 6.38 7.02
N ASP A 113 13.51 7.24 7.58
CA ASP A 113 12.69 8.20 6.84
C ASP A 113 12.79 9.60 7.45
N GLU A 114 12.39 10.61 6.66
CA GLU A 114 12.36 12.00 7.06
C GLU A 114 11.25 12.27 8.09
N GLY A 115 11.47 13.28 8.93
CA GLY A 115 10.49 13.80 9.89
C GLY A 115 11.03 13.94 11.31
N LYS A 116 10.32 14.71 12.12
CA LYS A 116 10.61 14.91 13.56
C LYS A 116 10.48 13.63 14.38
N TRP A 117 9.76 12.63 13.87
CA TRP A 117 9.58 11.35 14.57
C TRP A 117 10.93 10.71 14.90
N GLY A 118 11.91 10.83 13.99
CA GLY A 118 13.25 10.30 14.16
C GLY A 118 14.00 10.86 15.39
N ASN A 119 13.71 12.09 15.81
CA ASN A 119 14.31 12.68 17.02
C ASN A 119 13.91 11.96 18.32
N ARG A 120 12.86 11.12 18.28
CA ARG A 120 12.39 10.31 19.42
C ARG A 120 12.98 8.91 19.44
N ILE A 121 13.80 8.56 18.44
CA ILE A 121 14.49 7.26 18.41
C ILE A 121 15.61 7.29 19.45
N GLN A 122 15.59 6.29 20.32
CA GLN A 122 16.61 6.04 21.33
C GLN A 122 17.44 4.83 20.94
N VAL A 123 18.74 4.96 21.00
CA VAL A 123 19.69 3.87 20.77
C VAL A 123 20.42 3.59 22.08
N THR A 124 20.34 2.35 22.53
CA THR A 124 21.09 1.86 23.71
C THR A 124 22.17 0.91 23.23
N LEU A 125 23.38 1.09 23.73
CA LEU A 125 24.51 0.22 23.45
C LEU A 125 25.05 -0.37 24.76
N ASN A 126 25.48 -1.63 24.69
CA ASN A 126 26.15 -2.31 25.79
C ASN A 126 27.26 -3.21 25.24
N THR A 127 28.41 -3.20 25.90
CA THR A 127 29.47 -4.20 25.65
C THR A 127 29.07 -5.53 26.28
N ALA A 128 29.26 -6.62 25.54
CA ALA A 128 29.01 -7.97 26.00
C ALA A 128 30.22 -8.88 25.79
N THR A 129 30.50 -9.74 26.75
CA THR A 129 31.62 -10.71 26.76
C THR A 129 31.12 -12.11 27.11
N ARG A 130 30.17 -12.63 26.29
CA ARG A 130 29.46 -13.91 26.57
C ARG A 130 30.27 -15.13 26.18
N LYS A 131 31.03 -15.04 25.08
CA LYS A 131 31.82 -16.15 24.56
C LYS A 131 33.24 -16.03 25.05
N LYS A 132 33.79 -17.18 25.44
CA LYS A 132 35.14 -17.28 25.97
C LYS A 132 35.90 -18.46 25.38
N MET A 133 37.19 -18.32 25.15
CA MET A 133 38.13 -19.41 24.90
C MET A 133 39.10 -19.55 26.07
N GLN A 134 39.40 -20.80 26.42
CA GLN A 134 40.43 -21.12 27.43
C GLN A 134 41.73 -21.45 26.72
N LEU A 135 42.77 -20.70 27.01
CA LEU A 135 44.13 -21.03 26.54
C LEU A 135 44.69 -22.17 27.37
N VAL A 136 45.30 -23.14 26.72
CA VAL A 136 45.84 -24.36 27.37
C VAL A 136 47.34 -24.51 27.15
N GLY A 137 47.94 -23.75 26.24
CA GLY A 137 49.38 -23.80 25.96
C GLY A 137 49.79 -22.72 24.97
N LYS A 138 51.09 -22.67 24.70
CA LYS A 138 51.70 -21.78 23.71
C LYS A 138 52.70 -22.55 22.85
N ASN A 139 52.68 -22.34 21.54
CA ASN A 139 53.59 -22.94 20.59
C ASN A 139 54.17 -21.82 19.69
N GLY A 140 55.38 -21.35 19.99
CA GLY A 140 55.95 -20.18 19.35
C GLY A 140 55.14 -18.91 19.66
N GLU A 141 54.66 -18.23 18.64
CA GLU A 141 53.79 -17.04 18.77
C GLU A 141 52.30 -17.41 18.91
N ALA A 142 51.92 -18.62 18.56
CA ALA A 142 50.52 -19.10 18.63
C ALA A 142 50.17 -19.64 20.02
N TYR A 143 48.99 -19.30 20.48
CA TYR A 143 48.38 -19.88 21.68
C TYR A 143 47.50 -21.05 21.29
N VAL A 144 47.52 -22.12 22.06
CA VAL A 144 46.63 -23.27 21.88
C VAL A 144 45.44 -23.08 22.80
N ALA A 145 44.23 -23.07 22.21
CA ALA A 145 42.95 -22.98 22.93
C ALA A 145 42.33 -24.35 23.08
N LYS A 146 41.48 -24.53 24.09
CA LYS A 146 40.71 -25.75 24.30
C LYS A 146 39.64 -25.90 23.19
N SER A 147 39.02 -24.82 22.76
CA SER A 147 38.10 -24.68 21.62
C SER A 147 38.13 -23.22 21.16
N VAL A 148 38.00 -23.03 19.85
CA VAL A 148 37.90 -21.72 19.19
C VAL A 148 36.48 -21.50 18.60
N ASP A 149 35.52 -22.33 18.96
CA ASP A 149 34.17 -22.26 18.43
C ASP A 149 33.54 -20.89 18.70
N GLY A 150 33.03 -20.28 17.62
CA GLY A 150 32.39 -18.95 17.66
C GLY A 150 33.37 -17.76 17.62
N PHE A 151 34.68 -18.00 17.47
CA PHE A 151 35.69 -16.98 17.23
C PHE A 151 36.14 -17.01 15.77
N ARG A 152 36.55 -15.85 15.26
CA ARG A 152 36.98 -15.67 13.86
C ARG A 152 38.19 -14.76 13.79
N GLU A 153 38.92 -14.87 12.70
CA GLU A 153 39.99 -13.93 12.37
C GLU A 153 39.42 -12.50 12.28
N GLY A 154 40.15 -11.53 12.85
CA GLY A 154 39.70 -10.15 12.94
C GLY A 154 38.77 -9.83 14.12
N ASP A 155 38.26 -10.84 14.84
CA ASP A 155 37.43 -10.58 16.02
C ASP A 155 38.22 -9.92 17.15
N LEU A 156 37.58 -8.92 17.77
CA LEU A 156 38.11 -8.24 18.94
C LEU A 156 37.90 -9.11 20.19
N VAL A 157 38.91 -9.28 20.96
CA VAL A 157 38.90 -10.05 22.20
C VAL A 157 39.49 -9.24 23.35
N VAL A 158 39.13 -9.63 24.57
CA VAL A 158 39.67 -9.03 25.79
C VAL A 158 40.17 -10.10 26.75
N CYS A 159 41.33 -9.88 27.32
CA CYS A 159 41.93 -10.70 28.36
C CYS A 159 42.55 -9.81 29.42
N ASN A 160 42.14 -9.96 30.70
CA ASN A 160 42.63 -9.12 31.82
C ASN A 160 42.63 -7.61 31.49
N GLU A 161 41.47 -7.12 30.95
CA GLU A 161 41.28 -5.71 30.53
C GLU A 161 42.11 -5.27 29.32
N GLU A 162 42.98 -6.14 28.77
CA GLU A 162 43.76 -5.85 27.57
C GLU A 162 42.97 -6.30 26.31
N TYR A 163 42.67 -5.35 25.42
CA TYR A 163 42.00 -5.62 24.14
C TYR A 163 43.01 -6.03 23.08
N ASN A 164 42.67 -7.03 22.28
CA ASN A 164 43.50 -7.52 21.17
C ASN A 164 42.63 -8.02 20.03
N ARG A 165 43.19 -8.26 18.85
CA ARG A 165 42.49 -8.89 17.72
C ARG A 165 43.10 -10.25 17.42
N ILE A 166 42.24 -11.16 16.98
CA ILE A 166 42.63 -12.45 16.45
C ILE A 166 43.23 -12.23 15.07
N GLN A 167 44.51 -12.52 14.89
CA GLN A 167 45.19 -12.41 13.61
C GLN A 167 44.93 -13.62 12.73
N SER A 168 45.04 -14.84 13.29
CA SER A 168 44.72 -16.07 12.57
C SER A 168 44.25 -17.18 13.51
N ILE A 169 43.44 -18.10 12.95
CA ILE A 169 42.98 -19.31 13.61
C ILE A 169 43.32 -20.50 12.72
N PHE A 170 44.10 -21.46 13.24
CA PHE A 170 44.34 -22.71 12.55
C PHE A 170 44.09 -23.86 13.53
N ASP A 171 43.06 -24.70 13.27
CA ASP A 171 42.51 -25.66 14.22
C ASP A 171 42.20 -24.99 15.57
N ASN A 172 42.87 -25.40 16.65
CA ASN A 172 42.75 -24.78 17.97
C ASN A 172 43.90 -23.83 18.30
N SER A 173 44.74 -23.49 17.33
CA SER A 173 45.85 -22.53 17.52
C SER A 173 45.40 -21.13 17.07
N VAL A 174 45.63 -20.14 17.91
CA VAL A 174 45.21 -18.76 17.71
C VAL A 174 46.43 -17.83 17.83
N THR A 175 46.61 -16.94 16.85
CA THR A 175 47.57 -15.84 16.96
C THR A 175 46.81 -14.53 17.13
N PHE A 176 47.42 -13.58 17.82
CA PHE A 176 46.88 -12.26 18.07
C PHE A 176 47.75 -11.20 17.40
N GLU A 177 47.16 -10.06 17.02
CA GLU A 177 47.91 -8.97 16.36
C GLU A 177 49.04 -8.41 17.20
N ARG A 178 48.87 -8.42 18.52
CA ARG A 178 49.86 -7.95 19.49
C ARG A 178 50.13 -9.02 20.53
N ALA A 179 51.35 -9.05 21.08
CA ALA A 179 51.61 -9.90 22.24
C ALA A 179 50.83 -9.35 23.46
N PHE A 180 50.22 -10.25 24.21
CA PHE A 180 49.63 -9.89 25.50
C PHE A 180 50.71 -9.52 26.53
N GLY A 181 50.37 -8.70 27.53
CA GLY A 181 51.29 -8.28 28.59
C GLY A 181 51.90 -9.44 29.38
N GLN A 182 52.91 -9.15 30.19
CA GLN A 182 53.79 -10.14 30.80
C GLN A 182 53.09 -11.16 31.71
N GLU A 183 51.98 -10.81 32.34
CA GLU A 183 51.19 -11.72 33.19
C GLU A 183 50.50 -12.87 32.43
N ILE A 184 50.27 -12.70 31.13
CA ILE A 184 49.68 -13.73 30.27
C ILE A 184 50.73 -14.63 29.62
N VAL A 185 52.00 -14.17 29.58
CA VAL A 185 53.12 -14.90 28.97
C VAL A 185 53.72 -15.93 29.91
N ASP A 186 53.44 -15.91 31.22
CA ASP A 186 53.88 -16.94 32.14
C ASP A 186 53.18 -18.29 31.82
N THR A 187 53.98 -19.25 31.38
CA THR A 187 53.52 -20.60 31.00
C THR A 187 52.73 -21.32 32.09
N ALA A 188 52.94 -20.97 33.36
CA ALA A 188 52.19 -21.51 34.49
C ALA A 188 50.74 -20.96 34.58
N LEU A 189 50.47 -19.79 34.03
CA LEU A 189 49.18 -19.12 34.05
C LEU A 189 48.32 -19.41 32.80
N ILE A 190 48.95 -19.77 31.66
CA ILE A 190 48.27 -20.03 30.40
C ILE A 190 47.04 -20.98 30.55
N PRO A 191 47.14 -22.13 31.26
CA PRO A 191 45.99 -23.04 31.38
C PRO A 191 44.78 -22.45 32.14
N LYS A 192 44.93 -21.31 32.80
CA LYS A 192 43.86 -20.62 33.54
C LYS A 192 43.38 -19.34 32.83
N THR A 193 44.03 -18.96 31.72
CA THR A 193 43.75 -17.71 31.02
C THR A 193 42.50 -17.88 30.17
N LEU A 194 41.54 -17.01 30.37
CA LEU A 194 40.29 -16.90 29.59
C LEU A 194 40.37 -15.65 28.72
N VAL A 195 40.13 -15.83 27.43
CA VAL A 195 40.01 -14.76 26.44
C VAL A 195 38.54 -14.65 26.06
N TYR A 196 37.97 -13.47 26.19
CA TYR A 196 36.54 -13.23 25.92
C TYR A 196 36.37 -12.52 24.57
N LEU A 197 35.39 -12.95 23.80
CA LEU A 197 34.95 -12.25 22.60
C LEU A 197 34.24 -10.95 22.99
N VAL A 198 34.64 -9.84 22.41
CA VAL A 198 34.01 -8.54 22.62
C VAL A 198 32.87 -8.38 21.59
N GLU A 199 31.66 -8.41 22.06
CA GLU A 199 30.44 -8.21 21.28
C GLU A 199 29.76 -6.92 21.75
N THR A 200 28.87 -6.37 20.89
CA THR A 200 28.03 -5.23 21.24
C THR A 200 26.58 -5.64 21.16
N ASP A 201 25.80 -5.29 22.18
CA ASP A 201 24.34 -5.34 22.11
C ASP A 201 23.81 -3.96 21.82
N MET A 202 22.84 -3.89 20.91
CA MET A 202 22.14 -2.66 20.56
C MET A 202 20.64 -2.85 20.70
N SER A 203 19.99 -1.88 21.32
CA SER A 203 18.52 -1.78 21.33
C SER A 203 18.12 -0.44 20.74
N VAL A 204 17.23 -0.47 19.76
CA VAL A 204 16.68 0.72 19.09
C VAL A 204 15.20 0.81 19.46
N ARG A 205 14.78 1.95 20.02
CA ARG A 205 13.42 2.15 20.51
C ARG A 205 12.78 3.39 19.92
N TYR A 206 11.53 3.23 19.46
CA TYR A 206 10.64 4.31 19.10
C TYR A 206 9.24 4.06 19.71
N GLY A 207 8.88 4.78 20.75
CA GLY A 207 7.64 4.52 21.50
C GLY A 207 7.59 3.11 22.09
N GLU A 208 6.63 2.31 21.63
CA GLU A 208 6.48 0.90 22.00
C GLU A 208 7.26 -0.05 21.07
N ASP A 209 7.67 0.41 19.89
CA ASP A 209 8.44 -0.39 18.95
C ASP A 209 9.89 -0.50 19.44
N VAL A 210 10.37 -1.72 19.59
CA VAL A 210 11.74 -2.02 20.07
C VAL A 210 12.38 -3.08 19.20
N GLU A 211 13.52 -2.76 18.64
CA GLU A 211 14.40 -3.69 17.93
C GLU A 211 15.60 -4.02 18.82
N ASN A 212 15.85 -5.31 19.04
CA ASN A 212 16.98 -5.79 19.86
C ASN A 212 17.96 -6.60 19.00
N TYR A 213 19.20 -6.20 19.03
CA TYR A 213 20.31 -6.83 18.33
C TYR A 213 21.37 -7.25 19.35
N THR A 214 21.63 -8.54 19.45
CA THR A 214 22.60 -9.10 20.39
C THR A 214 23.78 -9.72 19.67
N GLY A 215 24.96 -9.65 20.27
CA GLY A 215 26.17 -10.26 19.75
C GLY A 215 26.66 -9.64 18.45
N LEU A 216 26.50 -8.32 18.29
CA LEU A 216 27.00 -7.58 17.14
C LEU A 216 28.52 -7.51 17.16
N SER A 217 29.13 -7.65 15.99
CA SER A 217 30.56 -7.56 15.77
C SER A 217 30.90 -6.32 14.92
N PHE A 218 32.05 -5.71 15.19
CA PHE A 218 32.66 -4.69 14.33
C PHE A 218 33.69 -5.27 13.34
N ASN A 219 33.86 -6.59 13.32
CA ASN A 219 34.66 -7.28 12.33
C ASN A 219 33.81 -7.47 11.03
N THR A 220 34.28 -6.88 9.93
CA THR A 220 33.57 -6.91 8.62
C THR A 220 33.48 -8.32 8.03
N ALA A 221 34.39 -9.23 8.41
CA ALA A 221 34.33 -10.64 7.98
C ALA A 221 33.38 -11.50 8.84
N ASN A 222 32.85 -10.96 9.94
CA ASN A 222 31.93 -11.69 10.82
C ASN A 222 30.48 -11.60 10.28
N PRO A 223 29.72 -12.72 10.21
CA PRO A 223 28.29 -12.69 9.84
C PRO A 223 27.42 -11.79 10.73
N ASN A 224 27.87 -11.55 11.97
CA ASN A 224 27.21 -10.64 12.90
C ASN A 224 27.71 -9.19 12.79
N TYR A 225 28.40 -8.84 11.69
CA TYR A 225 28.82 -7.47 11.47
C TYR A 225 27.63 -6.51 11.57
N ILE A 226 27.81 -5.47 12.37
CA ILE A 226 26.72 -4.55 12.77
C ILE A 226 25.94 -4.01 11.57
N SER A 227 26.61 -3.61 10.47
CA SER A 227 25.92 -3.08 9.27
C SER A 227 25.08 -4.13 8.56
N TYR A 228 25.50 -5.41 8.57
CA TYR A 228 24.69 -6.49 7.96
C TYR A 228 23.44 -6.79 8.79
N ARG A 229 23.60 -6.82 10.10
CA ARG A 229 22.51 -7.13 11.03
C ARG A 229 21.43 -6.04 11.06
N LEU A 230 21.81 -4.77 10.90
CA LEU A 230 20.92 -3.63 10.92
C LEU A 230 20.46 -3.19 9.51
N ALA A 231 20.86 -3.87 8.45
CA ALA A 231 20.47 -3.53 7.06
C ALA A 231 18.95 -3.47 6.87
N ASN A 232 18.21 -4.32 7.57
CA ASN A 232 16.76 -4.43 7.50
C ASN A 232 16.03 -3.81 8.71
N SER A 233 16.69 -2.96 9.50
CA SER A 233 16.03 -2.23 10.58
C SER A 233 14.86 -1.39 10.03
N GLU A 234 13.72 -1.41 10.70
CA GLU A 234 12.56 -0.58 10.36
C GLU A 234 12.70 0.87 10.88
N LEU A 235 13.65 1.12 11.79
CA LEU A 235 13.81 2.40 12.49
C LEU A 235 15.03 3.19 12.04
N ILE A 236 16.18 2.54 11.82
CA ILE A 236 17.44 3.22 11.57
C ILE A 236 18.27 2.63 10.42
N ARG A 237 19.18 3.45 9.91
CA ARG A 237 20.33 3.04 9.09
C ARG A 237 21.60 3.46 9.78
N ILE A 238 22.65 2.65 9.67
CA ILE A 238 23.92 2.94 10.31
C ILE A 238 25.07 3.06 9.31
N THR A 239 26.06 3.85 9.68
CA THR A 239 27.34 3.99 8.97
C THR A 239 28.47 3.84 9.98
N VAL A 240 29.40 2.94 9.72
CA VAL A 240 30.59 2.74 10.55
C VAL A 240 31.78 3.36 9.83
N GLN A 241 32.43 4.37 10.42
CA GLN A 241 33.52 5.10 9.78
C GLN A 241 34.86 4.33 9.85
N THR A 242 35.13 3.71 11.01
CA THR A 242 36.33 2.90 11.23
C THR A 242 35.95 1.63 11.99
N PRO A 243 35.68 0.50 11.26
CA PRO A 243 35.29 -0.75 11.93
C PRO A 243 36.40 -1.38 12.76
N GLU A 244 37.67 -1.12 12.43
CA GLU A 244 38.80 -1.69 13.11
C GLU A 244 39.28 -0.77 14.24
N THR A 245 38.64 -0.82 15.40
CA THR A 245 39.08 -0.14 16.61
C THR A 245 40.11 -0.98 17.36
N ALA A 246 41.10 -0.34 17.98
CA ALA A 246 42.10 -1.03 18.79
C ALA A 246 41.60 -1.46 20.17
N GLY A 247 40.43 -0.95 20.58
CA GLY A 247 39.80 -1.19 21.88
C GLY A 247 38.30 -1.43 21.75
N ASN A 248 37.59 -1.33 22.85
CA ASN A 248 36.14 -1.55 22.92
C ASN A 248 35.39 -0.62 21.96
N PRO A 249 34.61 -1.17 21.00
CA PRO A 249 33.82 -0.36 20.06
C PRO A 249 32.79 0.55 20.74
N VAL A 250 32.20 0.13 21.87
CA VAL A 250 31.22 0.93 22.61
C VAL A 250 31.90 2.18 23.22
N GLU A 251 33.14 2.04 23.72
CA GLU A 251 33.92 3.19 24.19
C GLU A 251 34.33 4.11 23.03
N ALA A 252 34.62 3.55 21.86
CA ALA A 252 34.91 4.34 20.67
C ALA A 252 33.70 5.13 20.17
N ILE A 253 32.46 4.69 20.51
CA ILE A 253 31.22 5.37 20.20
C ILE A 253 30.81 6.36 21.28
N LEU A 254 30.87 5.96 22.56
CA LEU A 254 30.32 6.72 23.68
C LEU A 254 31.36 7.56 24.43
N GLY A 255 32.64 7.31 24.17
CA GLY A 255 33.77 7.90 24.89
C GLY A 255 34.44 6.93 25.87
N GLU A 256 35.72 7.17 26.17
CA GLU A 256 36.58 6.34 27.02
C GLU A 256 35.90 6.03 28.38
N GLY A 257 35.99 4.78 28.82
CA GLY A 257 35.39 4.28 30.05
C GLY A 257 33.90 3.98 30.01
N ASN A 258 33.23 4.26 28.91
CA ASN A 258 31.77 3.99 28.76
C ASN A 258 31.52 2.67 28.05
N THR A 259 31.25 1.60 28.79
CA THR A 259 30.93 0.27 28.26
C THR A 259 29.43 0.09 27.98
N ALA A 260 28.58 1.06 28.37
CA ALA A 260 27.16 1.12 28.13
C ALA A 260 26.67 2.57 28.08
N GLY A 261 25.61 2.84 27.29
CA GLY A 261 24.98 4.15 27.26
C GLY A 261 23.80 4.25 26.32
N ILE A 262 23.13 5.40 26.40
CA ILE A 262 21.94 5.71 25.63
C ILE A 262 22.14 7.07 24.94
N PHE A 263 21.70 7.19 23.70
CA PHE A 263 21.60 8.46 23.00
C PHE A 263 20.36 8.51 22.11
N THR A 264 19.97 9.71 21.70
CA THR A 264 18.86 9.95 20.78
C THR A 264 19.35 10.53 19.47
N LEU A 265 18.60 10.33 18.40
CA LEU A 265 18.83 11.02 17.15
C LEU A 265 18.29 12.45 17.26
N GLU A 266 18.75 13.36 16.38
CA GLU A 266 18.37 14.76 16.38
C GLU A 266 18.41 15.35 14.96
N GLY A 267 17.90 16.58 14.79
CA GLY A 267 17.92 17.28 13.49
C GLY A 267 16.85 16.84 12.49
N GLY A 268 15.99 15.88 12.83
CA GLY A 268 14.85 15.49 12.00
C GLY A 268 13.81 16.61 11.88
N GLN A 269 13.29 16.86 10.67
CA GLN A 269 12.34 17.93 10.38
C GLN A 269 11.24 17.42 9.43
N ASP A 270 9.99 17.82 9.71
CA ASP A 270 8.83 17.48 8.87
C ASP A 270 8.78 18.32 7.59
N GLY A 271 9.60 19.35 7.50
CA GLY A 271 9.56 20.35 6.44
C GLY A 271 8.50 21.43 6.62
N SER A 272 8.47 22.39 5.72
CA SER A 272 7.56 23.53 5.73
C SER A 272 6.34 23.28 4.85
N MET A 273 5.13 23.46 5.40
CA MET A 273 3.89 23.32 4.63
C MET A 273 3.76 24.38 3.52
N SER A 274 4.47 25.50 3.62
CA SER A 274 4.52 26.50 2.53
C SER A 274 5.28 26.02 1.29
N GLY A 275 6.11 24.98 1.40
CA GLY A 275 6.79 24.32 0.29
C GLY A 275 5.97 23.22 -0.39
N VAL A 276 4.83 22.83 0.20
CA VAL A 276 3.94 21.81 -0.37
C VAL A 276 3.19 22.39 -1.57
N ASN A 277 3.26 21.71 -2.68
CA ASN A 277 2.63 22.13 -3.95
C ASN A 277 2.11 20.91 -4.72
N ALA A 278 1.60 21.10 -5.92
CA ALA A 278 1.07 20.01 -6.75
C ALA A 278 2.11 18.92 -7.00
N GLY A 279 3.36 19.28 -7.27
CA GLY A 279 4.46 18.34 -7.50
C GLY A 279 4.70 17.40 -6.31
N THR A 280 4.48 17.86 -5.08
CA THR A 280 4.61 17.03 -3.86
C THR A 280 3.69 15.82 -3.93
N PHE A 281 2.45 15.96 -4.39
CA PHE A 281 1.46 14.87 -4.46
C PHE A 281 1.56 14.06 -5.76
N ILE A 282 1.81 14.73 -6.89
CA ILE A 282 1.99 14.07 -8.19
C ILE A 282 3.23 13.18 -8.15
N GLY A 283 4.29 13.66 -7.51
CA GLY A 283 5.55 12.95 -7.40
C GLY A 283 6.34 12.92 -8.70
N GLU A 284 7.39 12.13 -8.70
CA GLU A 284 8.35 12.01 -9.80
C GLU A 284 8.49 10.57 -10.27
N ASP A 285 8.64 10.40 -11.58
CA ASP A 285 8.99 9.10 -12.18
C ASP A 285 10.51 9.00 -12.39
N ASN A 286 11.22 8.61 -11.35
CA ASN A 286 12.66 8.40 -11.37
C ASN A 286 13.05 6.96 -11.77
N GLY A 287 12.13 6.24 -12.42
CA GLY A 287 12.29 4.85 -12.85
C GLY A 287 11.81 3.82 -11.83
N PRO A 288 11.89 2.52 -12.17
CA PRO A 288 11.39 1.43 -11.34
C PRO A 288 11.98 1.45 -9.93
N GLY A 289 11.10 1.34 -8.92
CA GLY A 289 11.47 1.34 -7.49
C GLY A 289 11.94 2.69 -6.94
N LYS A 290 11.92 3.78 -7.74
CA LYS A 290 12.34 5.13 -7.33
C LYS A 290 11.26 6.19 -7.53
N ARG A 291 10.04 5.77 -7.86
CA ARG A 291 8.90 6.65 -8.03
C ARG A 291 8.40 7.18 -6.69
N THR A 292 7.80 8.38 -6.71
CA THR A 292 7.25 9.04 -5.52
C THR A 292 5.80 9.45 -5.74
N GLY A 293 5.07 9.76 -4.67
CA GLY A 293 3.71 10.27 -4.72
C GLY A 293 2.76 9.43 -5.57
N LEU A 294 1.91 10.09 -6.37
CA LEU A 294 0.97 9.42 -7.27
C LEU A 294 1.68 8.55 -8.32
N ALA A 295 2.84 8.97 -8.82
CA ALA A 295 3.60 8.23 -9.82
C ALA A 295 4.05 6.84 -9.30
N SER A 296 4.21 6.65 -7.99
CA SER A 296 4.57 5.37 -7.39
C SER A 296 3.50 4.27 -7.60
N PHE A 297 2.26 4.65 -7.88
CA PHE A 297 1.17 3.70 -8.15
C PHE A 297 1.19 3.10 -9.56
N VAL A 298 2.03 3.58 -10.47
CA VAL A 298 2.12 3.04 -11.85
C VAL A 298 2.45 1.54 -11.85
N GLU A 299 3.29 1.10 -10.93
CA GLU A 299 3.71 -0.31 -10.83
C GLU A 299 2.73 -1.19 -10.02
N ASN A 300 1.76 -0.59 -9.35
CA ASN A 300 0.84 -1.34 -8.51
C ASN A 300 -0.42 -1.76 -9.28
N ASN A 301 -0.51 -3.02 -9.67
CA ASN A 301 -1.63 -3.56 -10.45
C ASN A 301 -2.82 -4.04 -9.59
N THR A 302 -2.73 -3.94 -8.26
CA THR A 302 -3.81 -4.42 -7.36
C THR A 302 -4.76 -3.34 -6.91
N VAL A 303 -4.37 -2.06 -7.02
CA VAL A 303 -5.19 -0.91 -6.64
C VAL A 303 -6.25 -0.68 -7.71
N SER A 304 -7.52 -0.67 -7.28
CA SER A 304 -8.70 -0.46 -8.14
C SER A 304 -9.37 0.90 -7.95
N MET A 305 -9.03 1.64 -6.90
CA MET A 305 -9.53 3.00 -6.64
C MET A 305 -8.46 3.84 -5.93
N LEU A 306 -8.38 5.12 -6.27
CA LEU A 306 -7.38 6.06 -5.78
C LEU A 306 -8.02 7.35 -5.25
N ALA A 307 -7.43 7.90 -4.18
CA ALA A 307 -7.73 9.23 -3.68
C ALA A 307 -6.48 9.92 -3.12
N ILE A 308 -6.49 11.25 -3.14
CA ILE A 308 -5.54 12.13 -2.46
C ILE A 308 -6.36 12.98 -1.48
N PRO A 309 -6.63 12.48 -0.26
CA PRO A 309 -7.64 13.04 0.62
C PRO A 309 -7.44 14.51 0.96
N GLY A 310 -8.47 15.32 0.70
CA GLY A 310 -8.51 16.76 1.02
C GLY A 310 -7.65 17.65 0.14
N VAL A 311 -6.91 17.09 -0.80
CA VAL A 311 -6.10 17.87 -1.75
C VAL A 311 -6.93 18.20 -2.98
N THR A 312 -7.35 19.46 -3.07
CA THR A 312 -8.23 19.97 -4.11
C THR A 312 -7.53 20.94 -5.07
N ILE A 313 -6.20 20.91 -5.08
CA ILE A 313 -5.37 21.67 -6.03
C ILE A 313 -5.69 21.18 -7.44
N PRO A 314 -6.10 22.06 -8.38
CA PRO A 314 -6.55 21.63 -9.72
C PRO A 314 -5.57 20.73 -10.46
N GLU A 315 -4.28 21.05 -10.42
CA GLU A 315 -3.23 20.27 -11.10
C GLU A 315 -3.12 18.85 -10.53
N VAL A 316 -3.31 18.67 -9.21
CA VAL A 316 -3.30 17.36 -8.55
C VAL A 316 -4.53 16.56 -8.96
N VAL A 317 -5.70 17.18 -8.97
CA VAL A 317 -6.96 16.54 -9.33
C VAL A 317 -6.92 16.07 -10.79
N VAL A 318 -6.47 16.93 -11.71
CA VAL A 318 -6.30 16.59 -13.14
C VAL A 318 -5.27 15.47 -13.32
N SER A 319 -4.16 15.49 -12.59
CA SER A 319 -3.13 14.45 -12.65
C SER A 319 -3.64 13.11 -12.12
N LEU A 320 -4.42 13.11 -11.04
CA LEU A 320 -5.03 11.89 -10.49
C LEU A 320 -6.01 11.26 -11.48
N VAL A 321 -6.85 12.07 -12.11
CA VAL A 321 -7.79 11.60 -13.14
C VAL A 321 -7.03 11.09 -14.36
N GLY A 322 -6.05 11.83 -14.88
CA GLY A 322 -5.20 11.43 -16.00
C GLY A 322 -4.45 10.12 -15.73
N HIS A 323 -3.97 9.92 -14.50
CA HIS A 323 -3.36 8.66 -14.08
C HIS A 323 -4.34 7.47 -14.21
N CYS A 324 -5.59 7.64 -13.78
CA CYS A 324 -6.61 6.60 -13.89
C CYS A 324 -7.02 6.35 -15.35
N GLU A 325 -7.15 7.38 -16.17
CA GLU A 325 -7.47 7.28 -17.61
C GLU A 325 -6.37 6.59 -18.41
N ASN A 326 -5.11 6.90 -18.12
CA ASN A 326 -3.96 6.30 -18.82
C ASN A 326 -3.81 4.82 -18.49
N LEU A 327 -3.99 4.42 -17.23
CA LEU A 327 -3.85 3.03 -16.80
C LEU A 327 -5.10 2.19 -17.05
N LYS A 328 -6.30 2.81 -17.09
CA LYS A 328 -7.61 2.18 -17.31
C LYS A 328 -7.98 1.07 -16.32
N SER A 329 -7.15 0.80 -15.32
CA SER A 329 -7.31 -0.28 -14.33
C SER A 329 -7.89 0.17 -12.99
N ARG A 330 -8.12 1.47 -12.81
CA ARG A 330 -8.54 2.06 -11.52
C ARG A 330 -9.41 3.28 -11.68
N PHE A 331 -10.06 3.67 -10.59
CA PHE A 331 -11.06 4.73 -10.56
C PHE A 331 -10.70 5.80 -9.51
N ALA A 332 -10.78 7.10 -9.86
CA ALA A 332 -10.49 8.20 -8.96
C ALA A 332 -11.71 8.60 -8.13
N VAL A 333 -11.54 8.70 -6.82
CA VAL A 333 -12.53 9.25 -5.88
C VAL A 333 -12.05 10.61 -5.43
N LEU A 334 -12.76 11.67 -5.83
CA LEU A 334 -12.35 13.05 -5.69
C LEU A 334 -13.13 13.76 -4.59
N ASP A 335 -12.41 14.51 -3.76
CA ASP A 335 -13.00 15.44 -2.80
C ASP A 335 -13.22 16.81 -3.45
N MET A 336 -14.24 17.52 -3.02
CA MET A 336 -14.46 18.92 -3.36
C MET A 336 -13.89 19.84 -2.27
N PRO A 337 -13.55 21.11 -2.58
CA PRO A 337 -12.99 22.02 -1.59
C PRO A 337 -13.85 22.18 -0.34
N LYS A 338 -13.20 22.21 0.83
CA LYS A 338 -13.86 22.26 2.15
C LYS A 338 -14.79 23.44 2.31
N GLU A 339 -14.35 24.63 1.90
CA GLU A 339 -15.05 25.89 2.09
C GLU A 339 -16.03 26.25 0.96
N MET A 340 -16.26 25.33 0.03
CA MET A 340 -17.12 25.57 -1.14
C MET A 340 -18.52 25.00 -0.87
N TYR A 341 -19.48 25.88 -0.55
CA TYR A 341 -20.83 25.46 -0.19
C TYR A 341 -21.91 25.88 -1.19
N LYS A 342 -21.65 26.91 -2.01
CA LYS A 342 -22.63 27.42 -2.97
C LYS A 342 -22.69 26.51 -4.18
N THR A 343 -23.90 26.18 -4.65
CA THR A 343 -24.13 25.34 -5.83
C THR A 343 -23.40 25.86 -7.07
N LYS A 344 -23.39 27.19 -7.28
CA LYS A 344 -22.68 27.81 -8.41
C LYS A 344 -21.18 27.51 -8.39
N ASP A 345 -20.55 27.66 -7.24
CA ASP A 345 -19.10 27.48 -7.08
C ASP A 345 -18.72 26.01 -7.25
N LEU A 346 -19.56 25.09 -6.71
CA LEU A 346 -19.41 23.66 -6.90
C LEU A 346 -19.52 23.24 -8.36
N LEU A 347 -20.48 23.80 -9.10
CA LEU A 347 -20.61 23.55 -10.54
C LEU A 347 -19.39 24.04 -11.31
N GLN A 348 -18.89 25.24 -11.00
CA GLN A 348 -17.69 25.78 -11.62
C GLN A 348 -16.45 24.90 -11.34
N TYR A 349 -16.27 24.43 -10.11
CA TYR A 349 -15.18 23.51 -9.78
C TYR A 349 -15.32 22.19 -10.54
N ARG A 350 -16.55 21.69 -10.69
CA ARG A 350 -16.83 20.45 -11.42
C ARG A 350 -16.45 20.54 -12.91
N GLU A 351 -16.55 21.70 -13.54
CA GLU A 351 -16.27 21.91 -14.98
C GLU A 351 -14.82 21.61 -15.37
N MET A 352 -13.85 21.61 -14.42
CA MET A 352 -12.45 21.30 -14.73
C MET A 352 -12.20 19.84 -15.12
N ILE A 353 -13.14 18.93 -14.81
CA ILE A 353 -12.99 17.49 -15.06
C ILE A 353 -14.16 16.98 -15.89
N ASP A 354 -13.87 16.34 -17.01
CA ASP A 354 -14.83 15.52 -17.75
C ASP A 354 -14.23 14.13 -18.00
N SER A 355 -14.46 13.21 -17.06
CA SER A 355 -13.86 11.88 -17.09
C SER A 355 -14.82 10.81 -16.60
N THR A 356 -14.85 9.70 -17.31
CA THR A 356 -15.59 8.51 -16.89
C THR A 356 -14.86 7.73 -15.80
N TYR A 357 -13.58 8.03 -15.53
CA TYR A 357 -12.74 7.34 -14.56
C TYR A 357 -12.67 8.06 -13.20
N ALA A 358 -13.56 9.02 -12.97
CA ALA A 358 -13.62 9.78 -11.73
C ALA A 358 -15.04 10.02 -11.24
N ALA A 359 -15.21 10.19 -9.94
CA ALA A 359 -16.43 10.68 -9.30
C ALA A 359 -16.10 11.66 -8.20
N MET A 360 -16.88 12.75 -8.09
CA MET A 360 -16.74 13.80 -7.09
C MET A 360 -17.75 13.63 -5.97
N TYR A 361 -17.32 13.83 -4.73
CA TYR A 361 -18.13 13.70 -3.52
C TYR A 361 -18.10 14.94 -2.67
N HIS A 362 -19.27 15.30 -2.13
CA HIS A 362 -19.48 16.45 -1.26
C HIS A 362 -20.71 16.19 -0.36
N PRO A 363 -20.81 16.78 0.83
CA PRO A 363 -19.86 17.61 1.55
C PRO A 363 -18.82 16.79 2.33
N TRP A 364 -17.90 17.48 2.99
CA TRP A 364 -17.01 16.91 3.99
C TRP A 364 -17.81 16.32 5.15
N ILE A 365 -17.34 15.23 5.70
CA ILE A 365 -17.99 14.50 6.80
C ILE A 365 -17.38 14.90 8.14
N GLN A 366 -18.20 14.89 9.19
CA GLN A 366 -17.75 15.13 10.55
C GLN A 366 -17.42 13.82 11.24
N VAL A 367 -16.25 13.76 11.86
CA VAL A 367 -15.77 12.62 12.64
C VAL A 367 -15.10 13.12 13.91
N PHE A 368 -14.85 12.21 14.86
CA PHE A 368 -14.04 12.54 16.01
C PHE A 368 -12.57 12.64 15.61
N ASP A 369 -12.00 13.84 15.70
CA ASP A 369 -10.59 14.08 15.39
C ASP A 369 -9.73 13.77 16.62
N ARG A 370 -8.95 12.70 16.53
CA ARG A 370 -8.07 12.25 17.62
C ARG A 370 -6.91 13.20 17.88
N SER A 371 -6.52 14.04 16.92
CA SER A 371 -5.42 14.99 17.09
C SER A 371 -5.81 16.18 17.97
N SER A 372 -7.05 16.64 17.82
CA SER A 372 -7.62 17.77 18.59
C SER A 372 -8.52 17.34 19.74
N ASN A 373 -8.88 16.06 19.81
CA ASN A 373 -9.85 15.48 20.75
C ASN A 373 -11.24 16.15 20.68
N GLN A 374 -11.64 16.57 19.47
CA GLN A 374 -12.92 17.24 19.20
C GLN A 374 -13.53 16.75 17.87
N PRO A 375 -14.82 17.00 17.62
CA PRO A 375 -15.39 16.78 16.29
C PRO A 375 -14.69 17.64 15.24
N GLY A 376 -14.24 17.04 14.16
CA GLY A 376 -13.57 17.70 13.04
C GLY A 376 -14.15 17.31 11.69
N LEU A 377 -13.99 18.17 10.69
CA LEU A 377 -14.36 17.86 9.31
C LEU A 377 -13.18 17.23 8.56
N ILE A 378 -13.48 16.13 7.89
CA ILE A 378 -12.52 15.44 7.02
C ILE A 378 -13.09 15.23 5.61
N PRO A 379 -12.25 15.08 4.59
CA PRO A 379 -12.71 14.80 3.23
C PRO A 379 -13.42 13.44 3.16
N PRO A 380 -14.48 13.31 2.33
CA PRO A 380 -15.28 12.11 2.27
C PRO A 380 -14.66 10.94 1.51
N SER A 381 -13.63 11.15 0.69
CA SER A 381 -13.06 10.14 -0.21
C SER A 381 -12.69 8.83 0.49
N GLY A 382 -12.06 8.89 1.65
CA GLY A 382 -11.71 7.70 2.42
C GLY A 382 -12.94 6.87 2.82
N ALA A 383 -13.95 7.52 3.41
CA ALA A 383 -15.20 6.88 3.79
C ALA A 383 -15.95 6.31 2.57
N VAL A 384 -16.01 7.07 1.47
CA VAL A 384 -16.65 6.66 0.22
C VAL A 384 -15.97 5.43 -0.38
N MET A 385 -14.63 5.38 -0.42
CA MET A 385 -13.91 4.17 -0.88
C MET A 385 -14.16 2.97 0.04
N GLY A 386 -14.35 3.21 1.35
CA GLY A 386 -14.81 2.18 2.28
C GLY A 386 -16.20 1.65 1.93
N VAL A 387 -17.13 2.54 1.61
CA VAL A 387 -18.48 2.19 1.13
C VAL A 387 -18.42 1.41 -0.19
N TYR A 388 -17.55 1.81 -1.13
CA TYR A 388 -17.33 1.06 -2.37
C TYR A 388 -16.87 -0.37 -2.08
N SER A 389 -15.85 -0.50 -1.23
CA SER A 389 -15.30 -1.79 -0.83
C SER A 389 -16.36 -2.70 -0.19
N ARG A 390 -17.14 -2.17 0.74
CA ARG A 390 -18.24 -2.90 1.39
C ARG A 390 -19.33 -3.31 0.40
N THR A 391 -19.70 -2.43 -0.52
CA THR A 391 -20.72 -2.70 -1.54
C THR A 391 -20.25 -3.78 -2.49
N ASP A 392 -19.01 -3.70 -2.94
CA ASP A 392 -18.40 -4.69 -3.83
C ASP A 392 -18.36 -6.09 -3.21
N ILE A 393 -17.95 -6.16 -1.94
CA ILE A 393 -17.85 -7.44 -1.20
C ILE A 393 -19.24 -8.06 -0.99
N ASN A 394 -20.24 -7.26 -0.63
CA ASN A 394 -21.57 -7.77 -0.27
C ASN A 394 -22.49 -8.00 -1.48
N ARG A 395 -22.33 -7.24 -2.54
CA ARG A 395 -23.27 -7.19 -3.66
C ARG A 395 -22.61 -7.30 -5.04
N GLY A 396 -21.30 -7.10 -5.12
CA GLY A 396 -20.55 -7.04 -6.38
C GLY A 396 -20.44 -5.62 -6.95
N VAL A 397 -19.41 -5.41 -7.80
CA VAL A 397 -19.07 -4.11 -8.40
C VAL A 397 -20.15 -3.51 -9.30
N HIS A 398 -21.08 -4.33 -9.81
CA HIS A 398 -22.22 -3.91 -10.61
C HIS A 398 -23.28 -3.13 -9.83
N LYS A 399 -23.34 -3.28 -8.49
CA LYS A 399 -24.22 -2.49 -7.64
C LYS A 399 -23.67 -1.09 -7.47
N ALA A 400 -24.45 -0.06 -7.79
CA ALA A 400 -24.08 1.32 -7.53
C ALA A 400 -23.81 1.54 -6.02
N PRO A 401 -22.67 2.14 -5.64
CA PRO A 401 -22.31 2.39 -4.24
C PRO A 401 -23.03 3.64 -3.70
N ALA A 402 -24.34 3.65 -3.83
CA ALA A 402 -25.25 4.69 -3.38
C ALA A 402 -26.42 4.09 -2.61
N ASN A 403 -27.09 4.93 -1.83
CA ASN A 403 -28.05 4.55 -0.79
C ASN A 403 -27.41 3.64 0.27
N GLU A 404 -26.12 3.83 0.50
CA GLU A 404 -25.32 3.11 1.48
C GLU A 404 -24.97 4.04 2.64
N THR A 405 -25.01 3.51 3.88
CA THR A 405 -24.70 4.28 5.09
C THR A 405 -23.22 4.66 5.13
N VAL A 406 -22.95 5.91 5.52
CA VAL A 406 -21.61 6.39 5.86
C VAL A 406 -21.49 6.48 7.38
N PHE A 407 -20.54 5.78 7.96
CA PHE A 407 -20.29 5.82 9.40
C PHE A 407 -19.49 7.07 9.75
N CYS A 408 -20.19 8.13 10.06
CA CYS A 408 -19.66 9.41 10.51
C CYS A 408 -20.62 10.06 11.50
N THR A 409 -20.21 11.10 12.21
CA THR A 409 -21.02 11.76 13.26
C THR A 409 -21.90 12.89 12.71
N GLY A 410 -21.57 13.44 11.55
CA GLY A 410 -22.30 14.54 10.94
C GLY A 410 -21.76 14.91 9.56
N LEU A 411 -22.25 16.03 9.04
CA LEU A 411 -21.87 16.60 7.76
C LEU A 411 -21.48 18.07 7.93
N GLY A 412 -20.55 18.55 7.10
CA GLY A 412 -20.17 19.96 7.07
C GLY A 412 -21.31 20.88 6.66
N VAL A 413 -22.15 20.40 5.73
CA VAL A 413 -23.37 21.10 5.29
C VAL A 413 -24.46 20.10 4.90
N ASN A 414 -25.73 20.45 5.11
CA ASN A 414 -26.88 19.66 4.70
C ASN A 414 -27.57 20.33 3.51
N TYR A 415 -27.49 19.72 2.34
CA TYR A 415 -28.15 20.21 1.13
C TYR A 415 -29.62 19.81 1.10
N THR A 416 -30.44 20.72 0.57
CA THR A 416 -31.86 20.47 0.30
C THR A 416 -32.04 19.58 -0.93
N LYS A 417 -33.29 19.09 -1.14
CA LYS A 417 -33.64 18.36 -2.35
C LYS A 417 -33.47 19.24 -3.60
N ALA A 418 -33.86 20.51 -3.53
CA ALA A 418 -33.76 21.44 -4.68
C ALA A 418 -32.30 21.68 -5.10
N GLU A 419 -31.36 21.79 -4.15
CA GLU A 419 -29.94 21.90 -4.44
C GLU A 419 -29.39 20.61 -5.04
N GLN A 420 -29.83 19.45 -4.55
CA GLN A 420 -29.45 18.17 -5.13
C GLN A 420 -29.97 18.01 -6.56
N ASP A 421 -31.18 18.47 -6.85
CA ASP A 421 -31.77 18.43 -8.20
C ASP A 421 -30.93 19.24 -9.23
N ILE A 422 -30.10 20.17 -8.74
CA ILE A 422 -29.12 20.94 -9.55
C ILE A 422 -27.77 20.21 -9.64
N LEU A 423 -27.24 19.71 -8.51
CA LEU A 423 -25.89 19.17 -8.41
C LEU A 423 -25.76 17.76 -8.97
N ASN A 424 -26.77 16.88 -8.75
CA ASN A 424 -26.75 15.51 -9.21
C ASN A 424 -26.66 15.36 -10.74
N PRO A 425 -27.41 16.13 -11.57
CA PRO A 425 -27.25 16.08 -13.02
C PRO A 425 -25.86 16.45 -13.51
N ALA A 426 -25.16 17.32 -12.78
CA ALA A 426 -23.78 17.70 -13.08
C ALA A 426 -22.75 16.64 -12.70
N GLY A 427 -23.14 15.55 -12.02
CA GLY A 427 -22.22 14.50 -11.59
C GLY A 427 -21.53 14.77 -10.26
N ILE A 428 -22.11 15.63 -9.41
CA ILE A 428 -21.66 15.85 -8.03
C ILE A 428 -22.50 14.95 -7.13
N ASN A 429 -21.83 13.98 -6.49
CA ASN A 429 -22.49 13.01 -5.63
C ASN A 429 -22.57 13.54 -4.20
N LEU A 430 -23.78 13.78 -3.71
CA LEU A 430 -23.99 14.28 -2.37
C LEU A 430 -24.02 13.15 -1.33
N ILE A 431 -23.42 13.43 -0.18
CA ILE A 431 -23.64 12.67 1.06
C ILE A 431 -24.70 13.42 1.84
N ARG A 432 -25.78 12.74 2.26
CA ARG A 432 -26.94 13.37 2.88
C ARG A 432 -27.35 12.70 4.18
N ALA A 433 -27.76 13.51 5.14
CA ALA A 433 -28.48 13.04 6.32
C ALA A 433 -29.98 12.89 5.97
N LEU A 434 -30.45 11.67 5.95
CA LEU A 434 -31.85 11.35 5.63
C LEU A 434 -32.61 11.05 6.92
N PRO A 435 -33.80 11.67 7.16
CA PRO A 435 -34.58 11.43 8.35
C PRO A 435 -34.90 9.95 8.55
N GLY A 436 -34.58 9.40 9.71
CA GLY A 436 -34.82 7.99 10.05
C GLY A 436 -33.91 6.98 9.34
N GLN A 437 -33.03 7.40 8.43
CA GLN A 437 -32.16 6.51 7.67
C GLN A 437 -30.65 6.76 7.87
N GLY A 438 -30.29 7.83 8.61
CA GLY A 438 -28.92 8.21 8.88
C GLY A 438 -28.23 8.91 7.71
N ILE A 439 -26.90 8.98 7.78
CA ILE A 439 -26.08 9.62 6.74
C ILE A 439 -25.75 8.61 5.66
N ARG A 440 -26.02 8.96 4.39
CA ARG A 440 -25.85 8.06 3.26
C ARG A 440 -25.18 8.74 2.06
N VAL A 441 -24.44 7.96 1.28
CA VAL A 441 -24.07 8.35 -0.09
C VAL A 441 -25.36 8.39 -0.93
N TRP A 442 -25.68 9.55 -1.49
CA TRP A 442 -26.95 9.77 -2.19
C TRP A 442 -26.74 10.15 -3.66
N GLY A 443 -25.72 9.59 -4.29
CA GLY A 443 -25.38 9.74 -5.70
C GLY A 443 -24.33 8.73 -6.13
N ALA A 444 -24.34 8.33 -7.39
CA ALA A 444 -23.37 7.39 -7.96
C ALA A 444 -23.06 7.73 -9.43
N ARG A 445 -22.88 9.01 -9.73
CA ARG A 445 -22.56 9.48 -11.08
C ARG A 445 -21.05 9.71 -11.22
N THR A 446 -20.54 9.42 -12.40
CA THR A 446 -19.17 9.79 -12.78
C THR A 446 -19.07 11.28 -13.05
N ALA A 447 -17.86 11.80 -13.02
CA ALA A 447 -17.57 13.18 -13.39
C ALA A 447 -17.48 13.33 -14.92
N SER A 448 -18.50 12.80 -15.67
CA SER A 448 -18.46 12.80 -17.12
C SER A 448 -19.77 13.26 -17.76
N SER A 449 -19.64 13.88 -18.93
CA SER A 449 -20.74 14.19 -19.85
C SER A 449 -21.17 12.96 -20.67
N ASN A 450 -20.40 11.87 -20.69
CA ASN A 450 -20.70 10.66 -21.47
C ASN A 450 -21.86 9.88 -20.85
N SER A 451 -22.99 9.82 -21.56
CA SER A 451 -24.21 9.14 -21.11
C SER A 451 -24.06 7.62 -20.95
N ASN A 452 -23.16 6.98 -21.71
CA ASN A 452 -22.93 5.54 -21.64
C ASN A 452 -22.25 5.13 -20.33
N PHE A 453 -21.33 5.96 -19.82
CA PHE A 453 -20.61 5.76 -18.58
C PHE A 453 -21.00 6.76 -17.49
N LYS A 454 -22.25 7.16 -17.48
CA LYS A 454 -22.81 8.09 -16.50
C LYS A 454 -22.69 7.61 -15.06
N TYR A 455 -22.73 6.29 -14.82
CA TYR A 455 -22.76 5.70 -13.49
C TYR A 455 -21.43 5.07 -13.09
N VAL A 456 -21.06 5.25 -11.83
CA VAL A 456 -19.83 4.73 -11.23
C VAL A 456 -19.74 3.20 -11.36
N ASN A 457 -20.82 2.49 -11.03
CA ASN A 457 -20.84 1.03 -11.13
C ASN A 457 -20.65 0.53 -12.57
N VAL A 458 -21.17 1.24 -13.57
CA VAL A 458 -20.98 0.87 -14.99
C VAL A 458 -19.50 0.98 -15.36
N ARG A 459 -18.85 2.11 -15.09
CA ARG A 459 -17.41 2.25 -15.40
C ARG A 459 -16.57 1.24 -14.63
N ARG A 460 -16.84 1.04 -13.33
CA ARG A 460 -16.09 0.09 -12.51
C ARG A 460 -16.31 -1.35 -12.93
N LEU A 461 -17.50 -1.70 -13.40
CA LEU A 461 -17.79 -3.01 -14.00
C LEU A 461 -16.95 -3.25 -15.27
N PHE A 462 -16.83 -2.26 -16.15
CA PHE A 462 -15.96 -2.35 -17.33
C PHE A 462 -14.49 -2.55 -16.94
N ILE A 463 -13.97 -1.76 -15.99
CA ILE A 463 -12.62 -1.93 -15.47
C ILE A 463 -12.44 -3.36 -14.92
N PHE A 464 -13.40 -3.87 -14.17
CA PHE A 464 -13.35 -5.24 -13.64
C PHE A 464 -13.28 -6.30 -14.74
N VAL A 465 -14.10 -6.17 -15.79
CA VAL A 465 -14.10 -7.11 -16.92
C VAL A 465 -12.78 -7.04 -17.69
N GLU A 466 -12.34 -5.83 -18.03
CA GLU A 466 -11.11 -5.57 -18.80
C GLU A 466 -9.89 -6.14 -18.07
N GLU A 467 -9.74 -5.84 -16.77
CA GLU A 467 -8.61 -6.32 -15.98
C GLU A 467 -8.70 -7.83 -15.67
N SER A 468 -9.90 -8.39 -15.46
CA SER A 468 -10.07 -9.83 -15.27
C SER A 468 -9.68 -10.63 -16.52
N ILE A 469 -10.13 -10.19 -17.68
CA ILE A 469 -9.76 -10.82 -18.96
C ILE A 469 -8.25 -10.71 -19.16
N LYS A 470 -7.68 -9.51 -19.03
CA LYS A 470 -6.25 -9.25 -19.19
C LYS A 470 -5.38 -10.13 -18.27
N ALA A 471 -5.73 -10.23 -16.98
CA ALA A 471 -4.97 -11.02 -16.00
C ALA A 471 -4.97 -12.53 -16.30
N ASN A 472 -6.06 -13.04 -16.89
CA ASN A 472 -6.26 -14.47 -17.11
C ASN A 472 -6.01 -14.94 -18.55
N THR A 473 -5.66 -14.04 -19.48
CA THR A 473 -5.43 -14.41 -20.89
C THR A 473 -3.97 -14.35 -21.32
N ASN A 474 -3.02 -14.18 -20.40
CA ASN A 474 -1.58 -14.16 -20.71
C ASN A 474 -1.08 -15.43 -21.44
N TRP A 475 -1.75 -16.55 -21.24
CA TRP A 475 -1.44 -17.82 -21.88
C TRP A 475 -1.68 -17.80 -23.40
N VAL A 476 -2.42 -16.83 -23.94
CA VAL A 476 -2.69 -16.66 -25.37
C VAL A 476 -1.47 -16.13 -26.11
N VAL A 477 -0.60 -15.42 -25.38
CA VAL A 477 0.59 -14.78 -25.96
C VAL A 477 1.59 -15.85 -26.41
N PHE A 478 2.09 -15.75 -27.64
CA PHE A 478 2.97 -16.72 -28.33
C PHE A 478 2.33 -18.08 -28.68
N GLU A 479 1.01 -18.26 -28.48
CA GLU A 479 0.31 -19.42 -29.05
C GLU A 479 0.15 -19.26 -30.58
N PRO A 480 0.06 -20.37 -31.34
CA PRO A 480 -0.26 -20.31 -32.76
C PRO A 480 -1.60 -19.61 -33.02
N ASN A 481 -1.60 -18.58 -33.86
CA ASN A 481 -2.81 -17.79 -34.18
C ASN A 481 -3.70 -18.53 -35.19
N ASP A 482 -4.43 -19.53 -34.71
CA ASP A 482 -5.27 -20.42 -35.51
C ASP A 482 -6.70 -20.55 -34.95
N THR A 483 -7.54 -21.30 -35.67
CA THR A 483 -8.94 -21.54 -35.29
C THR A 483 -9.07 -22.25 -33.94
N ALA A 484 -8.14 -23.12 -33.56
CA ALA A 484 -8.17 -23.83 -32.30
C ALA A 484 -7.93 -22.87 -31.12
N LEU A 485 -6.97 -21.95 -31.25
CA LEU A 485 -6.74 -20.88 -30.28
C LEU A 485 -7.98 -19.97 -30.15
N TRP A 486 -8.55 -19.56 -31.29
CA TRP A 486 -9.74 -18.67 -31.26
C TRP A 486 -10.92 -19.30 -30.53
N GLN A 487 -11.17 -20.60 -30.74
CA GLN A 487 -12.24 -21.33 -30.03
C GLN A 487 -11.96 -21.41 -28.53
N ARG A 488 -10.73 -21.67 -28.10
CA ARG A 488 -10.36 -21.70 -26.69
C ARG A 488 -10.56 -20.33 -26.02
N VAL A 489 -10.12 -19.25 -26.65
CA VAL A 489 -10.31 -17.88 -26.19
C VAL A 489 -11.79 -17.52 -26.08
N HIS A 490 -12.55 -17.81 -27.15
CA HIS A 490 -14.00 -17.58 -27.18
C HIS A 490 -14.71 -18.29 -26.03
N LEU A 491 -14.44 -19.58 -25.83
CA LEU A 491 -15.06 -20.38 -24.77
C LEU A 491 -14.69 -19.85 -23.37
N THR A 492 -13.42 -19.51 -23.14
CA THR A 492 -12.92 -19.00 -21.87
C THR A 492 -13.61 -17.68 -21.49
N ILE A 493 -13.68 -16.72 -22.42
CA ILE A 493 -14.30 -15.41 -22.20
C ILE A 493 -15.82 -15.54 -22.07
N SER A 494 -16.46 -16.34 -22.95
CA SER A 494 -17.91 -16.55 -22.89
C SER A 494 -18.35 -17.21 -21.59
N SER A 495 -17.60 -18.17 -21.08
CA SER A 495 -17.89 -18.80 -19.78
C SER A 495 -17.80 -17.80 -18.61
N PHE A 496 -16.83 -16.90 -18.64
CA PHE A 496 -16.71 -15.83 -17.63
C PHE A 496 -17.90 -14.86 -17.69
N LEU A 497 -18.27 -14.39 -18.90
CA LEU A 497 -19.38 -13.46 -19.07
C LEU A 497 -20.75 -14.11 -18.77
N ASP A 498 -20.90 -15.40 -19.07
CA ASP A 498 -22.10 -16.18 -18.70
C ASP A 498 -22.28 -16.25 -17.18
N ASN A 499 -21.19 -16.52 -16.46
CA ASN A 499 -21.19 -16.47 -14.99
C ASN A 499 -21.59 -15.08 -14.46
N MET A 500 -21.06 -14.02 -15.04
CA MET A 500 -21.43 -12.65 -14.66
C MET A 500 -22.91 -12.37 -14.91
N TRP A 501 -23.45 -12.79 -16.05
CA TRP A 501 -24.86 -12.63 -16.37
C TRP A 501 -25.76 -13.41 -15.40
N ARG A 502 -25.45 -14.68 -15.13
CA ARG A 502 -26.21 -15.51 -14.16
C ARG A 502 -26.18 -14.92 -12.75
N ASN A 503 -25.11 -14.25 -12.37
CA ASN A 503 -25.00 -13.53 -11.10
C ASN A 503 -25.66 -12.14 -11.11
N GLY A 504 -26.35 -11.77 -12.19
CA GLY A 504 -27.09 -10.50 -12.32
C GLY A 504 -26.21 -9.27 -12.51
N MET A 505 -24.93 -9.45 -12.85
CA MET A 505 -24.02 -8.33 -13.11
C MET A 505 -24.26 -7.69 -14.48
N LEU A 506 -24.80 -8.46 -15.43
CA LEU A 506 -25.18 -8.01 -16.77
C LEU A 506 -26.70 -8.02 -16.91
N ALA A 507 -27.22 -7.07 -17.71
CA ALA A 507 -28.62 -6.95 -18.05
C ALA A 507 -28.94 -7.84 -19.27
N GLY A 508 -30.20 -8.25 -19.43
CA GLY A 508 -30.70 -9.06 -20.55
C GLY A 508 -31.45 -10.27 -20.07
N GLY A 509 -32.51 -10.63 -20.77
CA GLY A 509 -33.34 -11.81 -20.52
C GLY A 509 -32.67 -13.11 -21.02
N SER A 510 -31.73 -12.99 -21.94
CA SER A 510 -30.94 -14.08 -22.49
C SER A 510 -29.44 -13.73 -22.53
N ALA A 511 -28.59 -14.76 -22.62
CA ALA A 511 -27.15 -14.56 -22.74
C ALA A 511 -26.77 -13.71 -23.96
N SER A 512 -27.44 -13.89 -25.09
CA SER A 512 -27.23 -13.13 -26.32
C SER A 512 -27.59 -11.65 -26.23
N GLU A 513 -28.49 -11.28 -25.31
CA GLU A 513 -28.77 -9.87 -24.98
C GLU A 513 -27.77 -9.27 -24.00
N ALA A 514 -27.19 -10.11 -23.16
CA ALA A 514 -26.31 -9.69 -22.08
C ALA A 514 -24.86 -9.45 -22.54
N TYR A 515 -24.37 -10.28 -23.47
CA TYR A 515 -22.99 -10.15 -23.97
C TYR A 515 -22.82 -10.82 -25.33
N PHE A 516 -21.76 -10.45 -26.03
CA PHE A 516 -21.25 -11.18 -27.18
C PHE A 516 -19.72 -11.24 -27.16
N VAL A 517 -19.18 -12.29 -27.78
CA VAL A 517 -17.73 -12.49 -27.97
C VAL A 517 -17.52 -12.89 -29.42
N GLU A 518 -16.79 -12.09 -30.17
CA GLU A 518 -16.47 -12.34 -31.57
C GLU A 518 -14.95 -12.42 -31.77
N ILE A 519 -14.51 -13.54 -32.32
CA ILE A 519 -13.09 -13.78 -32.64
C ILE A 519 -12.99 -14.68 -33.84
N GLY A 520 -12.22 -14.27 -34.84
CA GLY A 520 -12.05 -15.05 -36.05
C GLY A 520 -11.92 -14.20 -37.30
N PRO A 521 -12.25 -14.73 -38.49
CA PRO A 521 -12.15 -14.01 -39.77
C PRO A 521 -13.00 -12.73 -39.86
N SER A 522 -14.03 -12.59 -39.03
CA SER A 522 -14.87 -11.38 -38.94
C SER A 522 -14.16 -10.23 -38.22
N THR A 523 -13.23 -10.52 -37.33
CA THR A 523 -12.51 -9.52 -36.51
C THR A 523 -11.08 -9.30 -36.94
N MET A 524 -10.50 -10.22 -37.73
CA MET A 524 -9.10 -10.21 -38.17
C MET A 524 -8.97 -10.34 -39.66
N SER A 525 -8.18 -9.48 -40.28
CA SER A 525 -7.73 -9.64 -41.65
C SER A 525 -6.56 -10.65 -41.74
N ARG A 526 -6.24 -11.12 -42.94
CA ARG A 526 -5.02 -11.92 -43.19
C ARG A 526 -3.75 -11.18 -42.71
N ASP A 527 -3.73 -9.88 -42.89
CA ASP A 527 -2.61 -9.03 -42.49
C ASP A 527 -2.44 -8.99 -40.96
N ASP A 528 -3.56 -8.97 -40.21
CA ASP A 528 -3.52 -9.06 -38.76
C ASP A 528 -2.94 -10.38 -38.29
N ILE A 529 -3.38 -11.49 -38.87
CA ILE A 529 -2.89 -12.82 -38.53
C ILE A 529 -1.39 -12.94 -38.84
N MET A 530 -0.96 -12.48 -40.04
CA MET A 530 0.44 -12.51 -40.43
C MET A 530 1.34 -11.63 -39.54
N ASN A 531 0.83 -10.54 -39.01
CA ASN A 531 1.52 -9.66 -38.07
C ASN A 531 1.38 -10.10 -36.59
N GLY A 532 0.87 -11.31 -36.34
CA GLY A 532 0.74 -11.87 -35.01
C GLY A 532 -0.32 -11.17 -34.13
N ARG A 533 -1.29 -10.47 -34.75
CA ARG A 533 -2.39 -9.82 -34.03
C ARG A 533 -3.59 -10.76 -33.92
N LEU A 534 -4.05 -10.96 -32.68
CA LEU A 534 -5.31 -11.63 -32.38
C LEU A 534 -6.28 -10.58 -31.85
N ILE A 535 -7.42 -10.41 -32.53
CA ILE A 535 -8.44 -9.40 -32.20
C ILE A 535 -9.72 -10.11 -31.79
N CYS A 536 -10.15 -9.86 -30.55
CA CYS A 536 -11.40 -10.35 -29.99
C CYS A 536 -12.28 -9.14 -29.62
N ASN A 537 -13.47 -9.05 -30.21
CA ASN A 537 -14.47 -8.04 -29.88
C ASN A 537 -15.40 -8.58 -28.81
N ILE A 538 -15.53 -7.84 -27.71
CA ILE A 538 -16.38 -8.20 -26.59
C ILE A 538 -17.35 -7.07 -26.32
N GLY A 539 -18.65 -7.38 -26.29
CA GLY A 539 -19.68 -6.44 -25.88
C GLY A 539 -20.41 -6.95 -24.65
N ILE A 540 -20.70 -6.05 -23.72
CA ILE A 540 -21.47 -6.35 -22.51
C ILE A 540 -22.60 -5.33 -22.32
N ALA A 541 -23.74 -5.77 -21.80
CA ALA A 541 -24.85 -4.94 -21.38
C ALA A 541 -24.81 -4.76 -19.84
N PRO A 542 -24.26 -3.63 -19.31
CA PRO A 542 -24.13 -3.45 -17.87
C PRO A 542 -25.48 -3.21 -17.19
N SER A 543 -25.65 -3.73 -15.97
CA SER A 543 -26.78 -3.37 -15.13
C SER A 543 -26.69 -1.90 -14.73
N ARG A 544 -27.79 -1.14 -14.93
CA ARG A 544 -27.87 0.28 -14.56
C ARG A 544 -28.71 0.45 -13.31
N PRO A 545 -28.39 1.37 -12.40
CA PRO A 545 -29.18 1.59 -11.20
C PRO A 545 -30.50 2.28 -11.52
N ALA A 546 -31.56 1.95 -10.77
CA ALA A 546 -32.80 2.73 -10.75
C ALA A 546 -32.56 3.99 -9.91
N GLU A 547 -32.24 5.12 -10.56
CA GLU A 547 -32.00 6.40 -9.89
C GLU A 547 -33.32 7.12 -9.55
N PHE A 548 -34.36 6.94 -10.39
CA PHE A 548 -35.67 7.55 -10.20
C PHE A 548 -36.74 6.46 -10.13
N VAL A 549 -37.47 6.43 -9.02
CA VAL A 549 -38.63 5.54 -8.82
C VAL A 549 -39.89 6.39 -8.84
N ILE A 550 -40.77 6.17 -9.82
CA ILE A 550 -41.98 6.94 -10.00
C ILE A 550 -43.18 6.03 -9.78
N PHE A 551 -43.96 6.30 -8.74
CA PHE A 551 -45.23 5.67 -8.48
C PHE A 551 -46.36 6.59 -9.00
N ARG A 552 -47.20 6.07 -9.90
CA ARG A 552 -48.39 6.76 -10.35
C ARG A 552 -49.57 6.19 -9.58
N VAL A 553 -50.14 6.99 -8.68
CA VAL A 553 -51.33 6.63 -7.91
C VAL A 553 -52.53 7.29 -8.56
N THR A 554 -53.49 6.48 -9.05
CA THR A 554 -54.76 6.96 -9.59
C THR A 554 -55.89 6.64 -8.60
N GLN A 555 -56.81 7.56 -8.46
CA GLN A 555 -57.98 7.34 -7.64
C GLN A 555 -58.97 6.45 -8.45
N HIS A 556 -59.25 5.24 -7.93
CA HIS A 556 -60.38 4.45 -8.39
C HIS A 556 -61.63 4.87 -7.62
N THR A 557 -62.63 5.42 -8.29
CA THR A 557 -64.00 5.52 -7.73
C THR A 557 -64.58 4.11 -7.75
N ALA A 558 -64.87 3.56 -6.57
CA ALA A 558 -65.73 2.38 -6.49
C ALA A 558 -67.10 2.76 -7.07
N GLU A 559 -67.41 2.26 -8.24
CA GLU A 559 -68.80 2.29 -8.69
C GLU A 559 -69.64 1.50 -7.67
N ALA A 560 -70.52 2.21 -6.98
CA ALA A 560 -71.57 1.57 -6.17
C ALA A 560 -72.34 0.61 -7.09
N GLY A 561 -72.20 -0.69 -6.77
CA GLY A 561 -73.01 -1.71 -7.43
C GLY A 561 -74.52 -1.37 -7.26
N GLY A 562 -75.08 -0.82 -8.29
CA GLY A 562 -76.57 -0.70 -8.38
C GLY A 562 -77.17 -2.10 -8.53
N GLU A 563 -77.79 -2.59 -7.46
CA GLU A 563 -78.80 -3.61 -7.55
C GLU A 563 -79.89 -3.13 -8.49
N GLY A 564 -79.99 -3.75 -9.62
CA GLY A 564 -81.12 -3.68 -10.50
C GLY A 564 -81.75 -5.06 -10.58
N GLY A 565 -82.51 -5.42 -9.55
CA GLY A 565 -83.49 -6.46 -9.68
C GLY A 565 -84.65 -5.90 -10.50
N GLY A 566 -85.16 -6.66 -11.44
CA GLY A 566 -86.37 -6.38 -12.22
C GLY A 566 -86.81 -7.65 -12.89
N GLU A 567 -87.75 -8.25 -12.31
CA GLU A 567 -88.69 -9.27 -12.88
C GLU A 567 -89.14 -8.91 -14.26
N GLU A 568 -89.22 -9.80 -15.24
CA GLU A 568 -90.29 -10.57 -15.87
C GLU A 568 -89.69 -11.44 -16.97
#